data_e0682357233fb3bb473c93ea2575240e
#
_entry.id   e0682357233fb3bb473c93ea2575240e
#
_cell.length_a   1.000
_cell.length_b   1.000
_cell.length_c   1.000
_cell.angle_alpha   90.00
_cell.angle_beta   90.00
_cell.angle_gamma   90.00
#
_symmetry.space_group_name_H-M   'P 1'
#
loop_
_entity.id
_entity.type
_entity.pdbx_description
1 polymer ?
#
loop_
_entity_poly.entity_id
_entity_poly.type
_entity_poly.pdbx_seq_one_letter_code
_entity_poly.pdbx_strand_id
1 'polypeptide(L)'
;IANKLRNRHIHCNCSNQKMCLVKIEVKNMSYYITRIFNNKLKLGVILFIFAAPILDVLKALIDVSKGAAVPFPALAAFLGSFMTTGLQGVLTGYLPLFLAIIVADDCIEDYRIGYKNILVTKRGKNKYFALNMLKSFTVSFLILVIPLLLNLLMVHIVFSGGTFLFIAQESIKVIPSMAEQFSHPMFYNLLCIFLFSFVGAFVGSGATALAMAFPNRFILYPLDFILWYIPCIMESSVRGAFQPFTEYPLSKYFPGLILVLAINVIAVLFSFFKVTKYDQV
;
A
#
# COMPACT_ATOMS: atom_id res chain seq x y z
N ILE A 1 37.29 16.59 -3.03
CA ILE A 1 35.89 16.70 -2.50
C ILE A 1 35.81 16.15 -1.07
N ALA A 2 36.71 15.24 -0.65
CA ALA A 2 36.68 14.61 0.69
C ALA A 2 37.05 15.52 1.86
N ASN A 3 37.69 16.66 1.64
CA ASN A 3 38.23 17.52 2.73
C ASN A 3 37.32 18.66 3.20
N LYS A 4 36.08 18.81 2.63
CA LYS A 4 35.17 19.91 3.00
C LYS A 4 34.10 19.54 4.04
N LEU A 5 34.13 18.31 4.56
CA LEU A 5 33.10 17.79 5.49
C LEU A 5 33.60 17.68 6.96
N ARG A 6 34.83 18.07 7.26
CA ARG A 6 35.45 17.80 8.58
C ARG A 6 35.21 18.87 9.67
N ASN A 7 34.71 20.05 9.35
CA ASN A 7 34.60 21.14 10.37
C ASN A 7 33.20 21.75 10.40
N ARG A 8 32.20 21.06 10.94
CA ARG A 8 31.03 21.68 11.59
C ARG A 8 30.64 20.87 12.82
N HIS A 9 31.39 21.06 13.90
CA HIS A 9 30.84 20.84 15.23
C HIS A 9 29.75 21.90 15.49
N ILE A 10 28.48 21.50 15.24
CA ILE A 10 27.34 22.31 15.64
C ILE A 10 27.11 22.03 17.13
N HIS A 11 27.49 22.95 17.98
CA HIS A 11 27.03 23.02 19.37
C HIS A 11 25.50 23.20 19.33
N CYS A 12 24.74 22.12 19.44
CA CYS A 12 23.29 22.18 19.62
C CYS A 12 22.96 22.38 21.09
N ASN A 13 22.42 23.56 21.42
CA ASN A 13 21.84 23.86 22.71
C ASN A 13 20.58 23.00 22.93
N CYS A 14 20.34 22.47 24.12
CA CYS A 14 19.29 21.45 24.42
C CYS A 14 17.83 21.81 24.03
N SER A 15 17.51 23.11 23.91
CA SER A 15 16.16 23.54 23.47
C SER A 15 15.87 23.30 21.98
N ASN A 16 16.90 23.07 21.15
CA ASN A 16 16.80 22.90 19.70
C ASN A 16 16.88 21.44 19.24
N GLN A 17 16.97 20.49 20.17
CA GLN A 17 17.18 19.08 19.81
C GLN A 17 15.98 18.47 19.04
N LYS A 18 14.75 18.84 19.40
CA LYS A 18 13.53 18.43 18.65
C LYS A 18 13.50 19.02 17.24
N MET A 19 13.86 20.30 17.09
CA MET A 19 13.88 20.97 15.78
C MET A 19 15.02 20.47 14.88
N CYS A 20 16.16 20.08 15.46
CA CYS A 20 17.27 19.47 14.75
C CYS A 20 16.91 18.04 14.28
N LEU A 21 16.20 17.26 15.11
CA LEU A 21 15.70 15.92 14.73
C LEU A 21 14.68 16.00 13.57
N VAL A 22 13.73 16.93 13.63
CA VAL A 22 12.74 17.14 12.56
C VAL A 22 13.44 17.57 11.27
N LYS A 23 14.43 18.46 11.30
CA LYS A 23 15.20 18.84 10.09
C LYS A 23 15.98 17.66 9.50
N ILE A 24 16.52 16.77 10.33
CA ILE A 24 17.23 15.57 9.89
C ILE A 24 16.26 14.57 9.27
N GLU A 25 15.05 14.41 9.82
CA GLU A 25 14.01 13.53 9.28
C GLU A 25 13.48 14.03 7.94
N VAL A 26 13.20 15.32 7.81
CA VAL A 26 12.77 15.94 6.54
C VAL A 26 13.84 15.80 5.44
N LYS A 27 15.10 16.00 5.77
CA LYS A 27 16.22 15.82 4.83
C LYS A 27 16.38 14.35 4.39
N ASN A 28 16.09 13.40 5.28
CA ASN A 28 16.12 11.98 4.96
C ASN A 28 14.93 11.57 4.09
N MET A 29 13.74 12.12 4.32
CA MET A 29 12.56 11.86 3.50
C MET A 29 12.78 12.39 2.06
N SER A 30 13.32 13.59 1.92
CA SER A 30 13.66 14.15 0.60
C SER A 30 14.66 13.28 -0.18
N TYR A 31 15.72 12.80 0.47
CA TYR A 31 16.68 11.88 -0.15
C TYR A 31 16.01 10.57 -0.62
N TYR A 32 15.06 10.06 0.18
CA TYR A 32 14.35 8.84 -0.15
C TYR A 32 13.41 9.01 -1.34
N ILE A 33 12.68 10.11 -1.37
CA ILE A 33 11.81 10.47 -2.50
C ILE A 33 12.63 10.56 -3.79
N THR A 34 13.78 11.25 -3.73
CA THR A 34 14.69 11.35 -4.90
C THR A 34 15.18 9.98 -5.38
N ARG A 35 15.44 9.04 -4.44
CA ARG A 35 15.87 7.68 -4.79
C ARG A 35 14.76 6.86 -5.47
N ILE A 36 13.51 7.04 -5.03
CA ILE A 36 12.35 6.41 -5.69
C ILE A 36 12.25 6.89 -7.15
N PHE A 37 12.30 8.20 -7.37
CA PHE A 37 12.15 8.78 -8.72
C PHE A 37 13.33 8.49 -9.66
N ASN A 38 14.54 8.30 -9.14
CA ASN A 38 15.70 7.95 -9.96
C ASN A 38 15.73 6.47 -10.40
N ASN A 39 14.94 5.59 -9.79
CA ASN A 39 14.87 4.19 -10.17
C ASN A 39 13.72 3.97 -11.17
N LYS A 40 14.06 3.68 -12.44
CA LYS A 40 13.09 3.49 -13.53
C LYS A 40 12.07 2.39 -13.24
N LEU A 41 12.49 1.30 -12.58
CA LEU A 41 11.60 0.19 -12.25
C LEU A 41 10.57 0.59 -11.19
N LYS A 42 11.00 1.28 -10.13
CA LYS A 42 10.09 1.81 -9.10
C LYS A 42 9.11 2.81 -9.69
N LEU A 43 9.62 3.73 -10.52
CA LEU A 43 8.78 4.70 -11.19
C LEU A 43 7.74 4.03 -12.08
N GLY A 44 8.13 2.98 -12.83
CA GLY A 44 7.21 2.20 -13.67
C GLY A 44 6.09 1.54 -12.85
N VAL A 45 6.43 0.96 -11.70
CA VAL A 45 5.44 0.34 -10.79
C VAL A 45 4.50 1.39 -10.19
N ILE A 46 5.01 2.53 -9.76
CA ILE A 46 4.19 3.64 -9.25
C ILE A 46 3.25 4.16 -10.33
N LEU A 47 3.76 4.39 -11.55
CA LEU A 47 2.94 4.79 -12.68
C LEU A 47 1.84 3.78 -12.99
N PHE A 48 2.13 2.47 -12.90
CA PHE A 48 1.12 1.42 -13.06
C PHE A 48 0.03 1.52 -11.99
N ILE A 49 0.39 1.68 -10.70
CA ILE A 49 -0.57 1.79 -9.59
C ILE A 49 -1.48 3.02 -9.78
N PHE A 50 -0.95 4.13 -10.29
CA PHE A 50 -1.74 5.34 -10.59
C PHE A 50 -2.57 5.20 -11.86
N ALA A 51 -2.02 4.56 -12.89
CA ALA A 51 -2.69 4.41 -14.18
C ALA A 51 -3.84 3.39 -14.13
N ALA A 52 -3.72 2.32 -13.35
CA ALA A 52 -4.73 1.26 -13.31
C ALA A 52 -6.15 1.77 -12.97
N PRO A 53 -6.37 2.60 -11.93
CA PRO A 53 -7.70 3.16 -11.65
C PRO A 53 -8.19 4.14 -12.72
N ILE A 54 -7.29 4.87 -13.38
CA ILE A 54 -7.64 5.80 -14.46
C ILE A 54 -8.06 5.03 -15.71
N LEU A 55 -7.33 3.98 -16.08
CA LEU A 55 -7.65 3.12 -17.22
C LEU A 55 -8.99 2.41 -17.04
N ASP A 56 -9.36 2.11 -15.80
CA ASP A 56 -10.66 1.51 -15.47
C ASP A 56 -11.81 2.49 -15.78
N VAL A 57 -11.67 3.77 -15.41
CA VAL A 57 -12.65 4.82 -15.76
C VAL A 57 -12.72 5.02 -17.26
N LEU A 58 -11.59 5.03 -17.97
CA LEU A 58 -11.57 5.17 -19.43
C LEU A 58 -12.27 3.99 -20.12
N LYS A 59 -12.09 2.78 -19.63
CA LYS A 59 -12.81 1.62 -20.14
C LYS A 59 -14.32 1.77 -19.94
N ALA A 60 -14.77 2.15 -18.75
CA ALA A 60 -16.17 2.38 -18.46
C ALA A 60 -16.78 3.46 -19.39
N LEU A 61 -16.04 4.55 -19.68
CA LEU A 61 -16.45 5.57 -20.64
C LEU A 61 -16.59 5.04 -22.07
N ILE A 62 -15.65 4.19 -22.49
CA ILE A 62 -15.74 3.54 -23.81
C ILE A 62 -16.97 2.62 -23.89
N ASP A 63 -17.27 1.90 -22.83
CA ASP A 63 -18.44 1.00 -22.81
C ASP A 63 -19.76 1.81 -22.84
N VAL A 64 -19.82 2.94 -22.14
CA VAL A 64 -20.95 3.90 -22.23
C VAL A 64 -21.07 4.48 -23.64
N SER A 65 -19.97 4.84 -24.30
CA SER A 65 -19.99 5.35 -25.68
C SER A 65 -20.49 4.34 -26.70
N LYS A 66 -20.38 3.04 -26.39
CA LYS A 66 -20.92 1.94 -27.20
C LYS A 66 -22.38 1.60 -26.89
N GLY A 67 -23.03 2.38 -26.04
CA GLY A 67 -24.46 2.20 -25.69
C GLY A 67 -24.71 1.48 -24.36
N ALA A 68 -23.68 1.23 -23.56
CA ALA A 68 -23.89 0.75 -22.19
C ALA A 68 -24.55 1.85 -21.32
N ALA A 69 -25.39 1.44 -20.37
CA ALA A 69 -25.97 2.37 -19.41
C ALA A 69 -24.89 3.08 -18.59
N VAL A 70 -25.12 4.38 -18.28
CA VAL A 70 -24.22 5.14 -17.42
C VAL A 70 -24.23 4.53 -16.02
N PRO A 71 -23.09 4.05 -15.51
CA PRO A 71 -23.05 3.36 -14.23
C PRO A 71 -23.26 4.31 -13.07
N PHE A 72 -23.83 3.82 -11.99
CA PHE A 72 -23.89 4.57 -10.73
C PHE A 72 -22.46 4.85 -10.22
N PRO A 73 -22.11 6.10 -9.87
CA PRO A 73 -20.72 6.49 -9.58
C PRO A 73 -20.02 5.61 -8.54
N ALA A 74 -20.74 5.26 -7.46
CA ALA A 74 -20.16 4.46 -6.39
C ALA A 74 -19.80 3.03 -6.84
N LEU A 75 -20.53 2.45 -7.80
CA LEU A 75 -20.25 1.13 -8.37
C LEU A 75 -19.13 1.20 -9.43
N ALA A 76 -18.94 2.34 -10.06
CA ALA A 76 -17.89 2.57 -11.04
C ALA A 76 -16.52 2.84 -10.41
N ALA A 77 -16.45 3.01 -9.07
CA ALA A 77 -15.20 3.17 -8.36
C ALA A 77 -14.32 1.92 -8.52
N PHE A 78 -13.00 2.10 -8.61
CA PHE A 78 -12.02 1.04 -8.92
C PHE A 78 -12.14 -0.20 -8.02
N LEU A 79 -12.46 -0.03 -6.75
CA LEU A 79 -12.72 -1.15 -5.83
C LEU A 79 -14.17 -1.66 -5.92
N GLY A 80 -15.05 -0.98 -6.64
CA GLY A 80 -16.45 -1.38 -6.87
C GLY A 80 -16.55 -2.72 -7.59
N SER A 81 -17.56 -3.53 -7.27
CA SER A 81 -17.61 -4.92 -7.72
C SER A 81 -18.15 -5.12 -9.14
N PHE A 82 -18.91 -4.16 -9.69
CA PHE A 82 -19.67 -4.40 -10.94
C PHE A 82 -18.94 -4.09 -12.23
N MET A 83 -17.88 -3.30 -12.20
CA MET A 83 -17.14 -2.84 -13.37
C MET A 83 -15.68 -3.30 -13.35
N THR A 84 -15.38 -4.37 -12.63
CA THR A 84 -14.01 -4.85 -12.45
C THR A 84 -13.35 -5.19 -13.76
N THR A 85 -12.38 -4.41 -14.14
CA THR A 85 -11.40 -4.80 -15.14
C THR A 85 -10.42 -5.81 -14.52
N GLY A 86 -9.75 -6.61 -15.33
CA GLY A 86 -8.66 -7.46 -14.85
C GLY A 86 -7.57 -6.69 -14.09
N LEU A 87 -7.49 -5.35 -14.27
CA LEU A 87 -6.51 -4.47 -13.61
C LEU A 87 -6.67 -4.43 -12.09
N GLN A 88 -7.91 -4.42 -11.56
CA GLN A 88 -8.15 -4.52 -10.12
C GLN A 88 -7.62 -5.85 -9.57
N GLY A 89 -7.91 -6.95 -10.26
CA GLY A 89 -7.41 -8.27 -9.89
C GLY A 89 -5.88 -8.36 -9.89
N VAL A 90 -5.23 -7.74 -10.88
CA VAL A 90 -3.77 -7.63 -10.94
C VAL A 90 -3.23 -6.78 -9.80
N LEU A 91 -3.78 -5.59 -9.56
CA LEU A 91 -3.31 -4.71 -8.48
C LEU A 91 -3.45 -5.37 -7.11
N THR A 92 -4.60 -5.96 -6.81
CA THR A 92 -4.85 -6.62 -5.52
C THR A 92 -4.11 -7.95 -5.37
N GLY A 93 -3.98 -8.73 -6.45
CA GLY A 93 -3.32 -10.03 -6.42
C GLY A 93 -1.81 -9.92 -6.29
N TYR A 94 -1.18 -8.99 -6.99
CA TYR A 94 0.28 -8.78 -6.98
C TYR A 94 0.72 -7.63 -6.07
N LEU A 95 -0.15 -7.16 -5.20
CA LEU A 95 0.10 -6.06 -4.27
C LEU A 95 1.46 -6.16 -3.54
N PRO A 96 1.82 -7.31 -2.91
CA PRO A 96 3.07 -7.43 -2.17
C PRO A 96 4.29 -7.22 -3.07
N LEU A 97 4.28 -7.74 -4.29
CA LEU A 97 5.40 -7.57 -5.22
C LEU A 97 5.58 -6.10 -5.62
N PHE A 98 4.50 -5.38 -5.88
CA PHE A 98 4.57 -3.96 -6.19
C PHE A 98 5.13 -3.16 -5.01
N LEU A 99 4.66 -3.43 -3.80
CA LEU A 99 5.15 -2.77 -2.59
C LEU A 99 6.58 -3.16 -2.27
N ALA A 100 6.95 -4.45 -2.39
CA ALA A 100 8.33 -4.89 -2.20
C ALA A 100 9.32 -4.16 -3.12
N ILE A 101 8.98 -3.99 -4.41
CA ILE A 101 9.80 -3.25 -5.36
C ILE A 101 9.94 -1.77 -4.93
N ILE A 102 8.87 -1.14 -4.46
CA ILE A 102 8.89 0.29 -4.13
C ILE A 102 9.64 0.55 -2.83
N VAL A 103 9.35 -0.19 -1.75
CA VAL A 103 9.82 0.14 -0.39
C VAL A 103 10.89 -0.81 0.15
N ALA A 104 10.84 -2.12 -0.18
CA ALA A 104 11.72 -3.11 0.41
C ALA A 104 13.07 -3.23 -0.31
N ASP A 105 13.10 -3.01 -1.63
CA ASP A 105 14.28 -3.16 -2.47
C ASP A 105 15.44 -2.22 -2.06
N ASP A 106 15.11 -1.05 -1.50
CA ASP A 106 16.11 -0.12 -0.98
C ASP A 106 16.92 -0.71 0.17
N CYS A 107 16.29 -1.51 1.04
CA CYS A 107 16.99 -2.15 2.16
C CYS A 107 17.98 -3.22 1.67
N ILE A 108 17.63 -3.94 0.59
CA ILE A 108 18.53 -4.91 -0.04
C ILE A 108 19.73 -4.20 -0.68
N GLU A 109 19.48 -3.09 -1.37
CA GLU A 109 20.53 -2.32 -2.00
C GLU A 109 21.48 -1.69 -0.97
N ASP A 110 20.92 -1.11 0.11
CA ASP A 110 21.69 -0.55 1.22
C ASP A 110 22.59 -1.61 1.89
N TYR A 111 22.11 -2.86 1.98
CA TYR A 111 22.90 -3.98 2.46
C TYR A 111 24.06 -4.30 1.49
N ARG A 112 23.77 -4.41 0.19
CA ARG A 112 24.75 -4.79 -0.83
C ARG A 112 25.92 -3.80 -0.98
N ILE A 113 25.64 -2.49 -0.84
CA ILE A 113 26.66 -1.43 -0.94
C ILE A 113 27.30 -1.11 0.42
N GLY A 114 26.95 -1.84 1.50
CA GLY A 114 27.48 -1.59 2.85
C GLY A 114 26.96 -0.33 3.53
N TYR A 115 26.01 0.40 2.94
CA TYR A 115 25.44 1.64 3.50
C TYR A 115 24.65 1.39 4.78
N LYS A 116 24.04 0.19 4.92
CA LYS A 116 23.41 -0.27 6.17
C LYS A 116 24.32 -0.07 7.38
N ASN A 117 25.59 -0.47 7.28
CA ASN A 117 26.53 -0.42 8.40
C ASN A 117 26.78 1.04 8.85
N ILE A 118 26.91 1.97 7.88
CA ILE A 118 27.09 3.39 8.17
C ILE A 118 25.86 3.96 8.90
N LEU A 119 24.66 3.58 8.46
CA LEU A 119 23.41 4.05 9.07
C LEU A 119 23.22 3.47 10.48
N VAL A 120 23.51 2.19 10.66
CA VAL A 120 23.41 1.49 11.95
C VAL A 120 24.41 2.08 12.96
N THR A 121 25.66 2.32 12.55
CA THR A 121 26.68 2.94 13.43
C THR A 121 26.28 4.35 13.87
N LYS A 122 25.66 5.14 12.96
CA LYS A 122 25.25 6.52 13.28
C LYS A 122 23.98 6.63 14.14
N ARG A 123 23.04 5.68 14.01
CA ARG A 123 21.68 5.80 14.59
C ARG A 123 21.35 4.72 15.61
N GLY A 124 22.12 3.64 15.65
CA GLY A 124 21.78 2.42 16.39
C GLY A 124 20.79 1.51 15.63
N LYS A 125 20.87 0.20 15.89
CA LYS A 125 20.09 -0.84 15.19
C LYS A 125 18.58 -0.63 15.34
N ASN A 126 18.10 -0.39 16.56
CA ASN A 126 16.66 -0.24 16.84
C ASN A 126 16.05 0.98 16.14
N LYS A 127 16.74 2.12 16.17
CA LYS A 127 16.26 3.34 15.50
C LYS A 127 16.31 3.21 13.98
N TYR A 128 17.32 2.56 13.44
CA TYR A 128 17.40 2.25 12.01
C TYR A 128 16.22 1.38 11.57
N PHE A 129 15.92 0.31 12.31
CA PHE A 129 14.78 -0.57 12.03
C PHE A 129 13.45 0.20 12.07
N ALA A 130 13.15 0.88 13.17
CA ALA A 130 11.91 1.61 13.38
C ALA A 130 11.67 2.68 12.28
N LEU A 131 12.71 3.42 11.89
CA LEU A 131 12.60 4.43 10.83
C LEU A 131 12.30 3.82 9.46
N ASN A 132 12.88 2.66 9.13
CA ASN A 132 12.56 1.98 7.88
C ASN A 132 11.13 1.42 7.88
N MET A 133 10.64 0.91 9.03
CA MET A 133 9.25 0.46 9.16
C MET A 133 8.26 1.62 8.96
N LEU A 134 8.46 2.73 9.70
CA LEU A 134 7.60 3.91 9.61
C LEU A 134 7.57 4.48 8.18
N LYS A 135 8.74 4.58 7.55
CA LYS A 135 8.90 5.05 6.18
C LYS A 135 8.14 4.16 5.20
N SER A 136 8.34 2.84 5.26
CA SER A 136 7.67 1.89 4.36
C SER A 136 6.16 1.90 4.55
N PHE A 137 5.69 1.96 5.78
CA PHE A 137 4.27 2.08 6.09
C PHE A 137 3.66 3.34 5.46
N THR A 138 4.28 4.50 5.71
CA THR A 138 3.76 5.78 5.20
C THR A 138 3.78 5.84 3.68
N VAL A 139 4.87 5.41 3.04
CA VAL A 139 4.99 5.42 1.58
C VAL A 139 3.99 4.45 0.93
N SER A 140 3.87 3.23 1.44
CA SER A 140 2.90 2.24 0.93
C SER A 140 1.46 2.72 1.09
N PHE A 141 1.13 3.33 2.23
CA PHE A 141 -0.20 3.91 2.46
C PHE A 141 -0.52 5.01 1.44
N LEU A 142 0.38 5.98 1.28
CA LEU A 142 0.16 7.13 0.38
C LEU A 142 0.07 6.72 -1.09
N ILE A 143 0.92 5.79 -1.54
CA ILE A 143 0.93 5.31 -2.93
C ILE A 143 -0.38 4.58 -3.28
N LEU A 144 -1.04 3.97 -2.32
CA LEU A 144 -2.32 3.28 -2.54
C LEU A 144 -3.52 4.22 -2.36
N VAL A 145 -3.55 5.01 -1.30
CA VAL A 145 -4.72 5.83 -0.99
C VAL A 145 -4.93 6.97 -1.99
N ILE A 146 -3.84 7.62 -2.46
CA ILE A 146 -3.97 8.78 -3.35
C ILE A 146 -4.63 8.41 -4.69
N PRO A 147 -4.17 7.40 -5.46
CA PRO A 147 -4.79 7.07 -6.74
C PRO A 147 -6.23 6.56 -6.60
N LEU A 148 -6.55 5.87 -5.50
CA LEU A 148 -7.92 5.41 -5.25
C LEU A 148 -8.88 6.55 -4.90
N LEU A 149 -8.44 7.54 -4.12
CA LEU A 149 -9.24 8.74 -3.85
C LEU A 149 -9.42 9.59 -5.11
N LEU A 150 -8.37 9.73 -5.93
CA LEU A 150 -8.48 10.41 -7.22
C LEU A 150 -9.46 9.69 -8.15
N ASN A 151 -9.42 8.36 -8.20
CA ASN A 151 -10.39 7.57 -8.96
C ASN A 151 -11.83 7.80 -8.44
N LEU A 152 -12.04 7.74 -7.12
CA LEU A 152 -13.35 7.99 -6.52
C LEU A 152 -13.89 9.38 -6.90
N LEU A 153 -13.04 10.40 -6.88
CA LEU A 153 -13.40 11.75 -7.31
C LEU A 153 -13.76 11.78 -8.82
N MET A 154 -12.92 11.15 -9.65
CA MET A 154 -13.13 11.11 -11.10
C MET A 154 -14.46 10.44 -11.46
N VAL A 155 -14.80 9.30 -10.88
CA VAL A 155 -16.05 8.59 -11.20
C VAL A 155 -17.28 9.39 -10.78
N HIS A 156 -17.23 10.15 -9.70
CA HIS A 156 -18.33 11.01 -9.27
C HIS A 156 -18.52 12.23 -10.20
N ILE A 157 -17.45 12.75 -10.78
CA ILE A 157 -17.53 13.84 -11.77
C ILE A 157 -18.03 13.31 -13.11
N VAL A 158 -17.44 12.21 -13.59
CA VAL A 158 -17.68 11.67 -14.93
C VAL A 158 -19.06 11.01 -15.04
N PHE A 159 -19.48 10.29 -14.03
CA PHE A 159 -20.74 9.53 -14.01
C PHE A 159 -21.82 10.15 -13.10
N SER A 160 -21.82 11.48 -12.91
CA SER A 160 -22.72 12.20 -12.00
C SER A 160 -24.22 11.97 -12.29
N GLY A 161 -24.60 11.62 -13.51
CA GLY A 161 -25.97 11.29 -13.90
C GLY A 161 -26.28 9.79 -13.95
N GLY A 162 -25.39 8.95 -13.46
CA GLY A 162 -25.55 7.51 -13.54
C GLY A 162 -26.65 6.95 -12.65
N THR A 163 -27.33 5.91 -13.15
CA THR A 163 -28.42 5.24 -12.47
C THR A 163 -28.02 3.85 -12.01
N PHE A 164 -28.72 3.33 -11.00
CA PHE A 164 -28.57 1.94 -10.61
C PHE A 164 -28.98 1.02 -11.76
N LEU A 165 -28.16 0.03 -12.07
CA LEU A 165 -28.56 -1.07 -12.95
C LEU A 165 -29.74 -1.83 -12.32
N PHE A 166 -30.68 -2.30 -13.15
CA PHE A 166 -31.84 -3.07 -12.71
C PHE A 166 -31.47 -4.27 -11.82
N ILE A 167 -30.38 -4.98 -12.17
CA ILE A 167 -29.86 -6.11 -11.41
C ILE A 167 -29.44 -5.67 -9.97
N ALA A 168 -28.83 -4.48 -9.83
CA ALA A 168 -28.45 -3.97 -8.51
C ALA A 168 -29.69 -3.63 -7.66
N GLN A 169 -30.74 -3.10 -8.27
CA GLN A 169 -32.00 -2.81 -7.55
C GLN A 169 -32.73 -4.08 -7.06
N GLU A 170 -32.69 -5.14 -7.84
CA GLU A 170 -33.23 -6.45 -7.44
C GLU A 170 -32.41 -7.06 -6.30
N SER A 171 -31.08 -7.03 -6.40
CA SER A 171 -30.16 -7.55 -5.38
C SER A 171 -30.31 -6.82 -4.05
N ILE A 172 -30.54 -5.51 -4.05
CA ILE A 172 -30.76 -4.69 -2.84
C ILE A 172 -32.00 -5.17 -2.08
N LYS A 173 -33.06 -5.61 -2.78
CA LYS A 173 -34.30 -6.10 -2.14
C LYS A 173 -34.12 -7.45 -1.45
N VAL A 174 -33.20 -8.27 -1.95
CA VAL A 174 -33.03 -9.67 -1.51
C VAL A 174 -31.90 -9.82 -0.49
N ILE A 175 -30.84 -8.98 -0.55
CA ILE A 175 -29.64 -9.12 0.24
C ILE A 175 -29.52 -7.95 1.23
N PRO A 176 -29.80 -8.14 2.55
CA PRO A 176 -29.80 -7.08 3.54
C PRO A 176 -28.46 -6.34 3.67
N SER A 177 -27.32 -7.05 3.55
CA SER A 177 -25.99 -6.45 3.61
C SER A 177 -25.72 -5.47 2.46
N MET A 178 -26.25 -5.75 1.27
CA MET A 178 -26.20 -4.82 0.14
C MET A 178 -27.10 -3.60 0.36
N ALA A 179 -28.30 -3.79 0.88
CA ALA A 179 -29.23 -2.68 1.19
C ALA A 179 -28.57 -1.64 2.11
N GLU A 180 -27.90 -2.09 3.16
CA GLU A 180 -27.16 -1.23 4.08
C GLU A 180 -26.02 -0.48 3.37
N GLN A 181 -25.21 -1.17 2.56
CA GLN A 181 -24.10 -0.57 1.84
C GLN A 181 -24.56 0.48 0.81
N PHE A 182 -25.69 0.25 0.14
CA PHE A 182 -26.27 1.20 -0.80
C PHE A 182 -26.97 2.38 -0.14
N SER A 183 -27.33 2.30 1.13
CA SER A 183 -27.86 3.45 1.87
C SER A 183 -26.80 4.55 2.10
N HIS A 184 -25.53 4.16 2.20
CA HIS A 184 -24.41 5.06 2.42
C HIS A 184 -23.21 4.75 1.48
N PRO A 185 -23.38 4.83 0.15
CA PRO A 185 -22.41 4.29 -0.80
C PRO A 185 -21.03 4.96 -0.75
N MET A 186 -20.99 6.27 -0.48
CA MET A 186 -19.74 7.02 -0.36
C MET A 186 -18.94 6.58 0.87
N PHE A 187 -19.63 6.34 1.99
CA PHE A 187 -19.00 5.86 3.22
C PHE A 187 -18.32 4.49 3.02
N TYR A 188 -19.03 3.55 2.39
CA TYR A 188 -18.48 2.20 2.16
C TYR A 188 -17.32 2.22 1.16
N ASN A 189 -17.38 3.05 0.11
CA ASN A 189 -16.22 3.23 -0.79
C ASN A 189 -15.00 3.78 -0.04
N LEU A 190 -15.17 4.83 0.76
CA LEU A 190 -14.08 5.40 1.56
C LEU A 190 -13.53 4.36 2.55
N LEU A 191 -14.42 3.63 3.24
CA LEU A 191 -14.02 2.58 4.18
C LEU A 191 -13.13 1.53 3.50
N CYS A 192 -13.54 1.02 2.32
CA CYS A 192 -12.78 0.04 1.57
C CYS A 192 -11.44 0.60 1.06
N ILE A 193 -11.40 1.84 0.58
CA ILE A 193 -10.16 2.51 0.15
C ILE A 193 -9.18 2.62 1.32
N PHE A 194 -9.62 3.11 2.47
CA PHE A 194 -8.75 3.23 3.65
C PHE A 194 -8.32 1.87 4.18
N LEU A 195 -9.22 0.89 4.22
CA LEU A 195 -8.92 -0.48 4.65
C LEU A 195 -7.87 -1.13 3.74
N PHE A 196 -8.06 -1.05 2.42
CA PHE A 196 -7.09 -1.57 1.44
C PHE A 196 -5.73 -0.91 1.58
N SER A 197 -5.70 0.42 1.68
CA SER A 197 -4.45 1.18 1.80
C SER A 197 -3.75 0.91 3.13
N PHE A 198 -4.50 0.73 4.22
CA PHE A 198 -3.97 0.40 5.54
C PHE A 198 -3.36 -1.00 5.58
N VAL A 199 -4.08 -2.01 5.07
CA VAL A 199 -3.56 -3.38 4.95
C VAL A 199 -2.34 -3.40 4.02
N GLY A 200 -2.37 -2.70 2.90
CA GLY A 200 -1.24 -2.55 2.01
C GLY A 200 -0.02 -1.91 2.71
N ALA A 201 -0.23 -0.94 3.59
CA ALA A 201 0.85 -0.35 4.39
C ALA A 201 1.50 -1.37 5.35
N PHE A 202 0.73 -2.28 5.95
CA PHE A 202 1.28 -3.39 6.74
C PHE A 202 2.06 -4.37 5.87
N VAL A 203 1.54 -4.73 4.70
CA VAL A 203 2.23 -5.61 3.75
C VAL A 203 3.56 -4.99 3.30
N GLY A 204 3.60 -3.71 2.93
CA GLY A 204 4.83 -3.02 2.57
C GLY A 204 5.85 -2.93 3.71
N SER A 205 5.38 -2.74 4.95
CA SER A 205 6.27 -2.79 6.13
C SER A 205 6.78 -4.21 6.39
N GLY A 206 5.93 -5.22 6.24
CA GLY A 206 6.30 -6.63 6.35
C GLY A 206 7.37 -7.01 5.32
N ALA A 207 7.17 -6.64 4.05
CA ALA A 207 8.15 -6.82 3.00
C ALA A 207 9.50 -6.15 3.32
N THR A 208 9.47 -4.92 3.85
CA THR A 208 10.69 -4.21 4.26
C THR A 208 11.39 -4.89 5.43
N ALA A 209 10.63 -5.39 6.41
CA ALA A 209 11.17 -6.15 7.53
C ALA A 209 11.86 -7.43 7.04
N LEU A 210 11.19 -8.18 6.16
CA LEU A 210 11.76 -9.39 5.54
C LEU A 210 13.01 -9.09 4.72
N ALA A 211 13.04 -7.95 3.98
CA ALA A 211 14.21 -7.51 3.23
C ALA A 211 15.42 -7.21 4.14
N MET A 212 15.18 -6.67 5.34
CA MET A 212 16.26 -6.44 6.32
C MET A 212 16.75 -7.75 6.94
N ALA A 213 15.86 -8.74 7.12
CA ALA A 213 16.23 -10.06 7.63
C ALA A 213 16.88 -10.97 6.58
N PHE A 214 16.42 -10.87 5.34
CA PHE A 214 16.88 -11.67 4.19
C PHE A 214 17.19 -10.74 3.01
N PRO A 215 18.39 -10.14 2.94
CA PRO A 215 18.74 -9.15 1.92
C PRO A 215 19.02 -9.79 0.55
N ASN A 216 18.08 -10.60 0.06
CA ASN A 216 18.15 -11.28 -1.23
C ASN A 216 16.78 -11.23 -1.91
N ARG A 217 16.72 -10.65 -3.11
CA ARG A 217 15.50 -10.50 -3.92
C ARG A 217 14.87 -11.86 -4.25
N PHE A 218 15.66 -12.87 -4.56
CA PHE A 218 15.18 -14.21 -4.91
C PHE A 218 14.48 -14.93 -3.77
N ILE A 219 14.76 -14.55 -2.53
CA ILE A 219 14.07 -15.07 -1.33
C ILE A 219 12.90 -14.17 -0.97
N LEU A 220 13.10 -12.84 -0.99
CA LEU A 220 12.11 -11.88 -0.54
C LEU A 220 10.81 -11.95 -1.35
N TYR A 221 10.91 -11.84 -2.69
CA TYR A 221 9.71 -11.72 -3.53
C TYR A 221 8.81 -12.95 -3.49
N PRO A 222 9.32 -14.20 -3.63
CA PRO A 222 8.46 -15.37 -3.49
C PRO A 222 7.89 -15.51 -2.07
N LEU A 223 8.68 -15.23 -1.03
CA LEU A 223 8.24 -15.35 0.35
C LEU A 223 7.10 -14.37 0.64
N ASP A 224 7.27 -13.09 0.30
CA ASP A 224 6.27 -12.05 0.52
C ASP A 224 4.99 -12.33 -0.27
N PHE A 225 5.13 -12.80 -1.53
CA PHE A 225 4.00 -13.20 -2.35
C PHE A 225 3.22 -14.39 -1.75
N ILE A 226 3.89 -15.42 -1.27
CA ILE A 226 3.25 -16.59 -0.63
C ILE A 226 2.51 -16.17 0.63
N LEU A 227 3.12 -15.34 1.49
CA LEU A 227 2.51 -14.86 2.72
C LEU A 227 1.23 -14.03 2.47
N TRP A 228 1.19 -13.28 1.36
CA TRP A 228 0.00 -12.57 0.93
C TRP A 228 -1.06 -13.49 0.30
N TYR A 229 -0.62 -14.47 -0.48
CA TYR A 229 -1.53 -15.32 -1.23
C TYR A 229 -2.35 -16.25 -0.33
N ILE A 230 -1.78 -16.70 0.78
CA ILE A 230 -2.49 -17.56 1.76
C ILE A 230 -3.82 -16.93 2.20
N PRO A 231 -3.89 -15.71 2.78
CA PRO A 231 -5.18 -15.11 3.16
C PRO A 231 -6.07 -14.73 1.96
N CYS A 232 -5.52 -14.66 0.75
CA CYS A 232 -6.32 -14.39 -0.45
C CYS A 232 -7.11 -15.59 -0.97
N ILE A 233 -6.64 -16.83 -0.73
CA ILE A 233 -7.29 -18.06 -1.22
C ILE A 233 -8.25 -18.68 -0.19
N MET A 234 -8.31 -18.16 1.02
CA MET A 234 -9.22 -18.64 2.05
C MET A 234 -10.68 -18.33 1.67
N GLU A 235 -11.63 -19.07 2.23
CA GLU A 235 -13.06 -18.83 2.06
C GLU A 235 -13.46 -17.40 2.52
N SER A 236 -12.84 -16.93 3.61
CA SER A 236 -12.93 -15.55 4.10
C SER A 236 -11.85 -14.65 3.48
N SER A 237 -11.73 -14.69 2.14
CA SER A 237 -10.67 -13.98 1.41
C SER A 237 -10.54 -12.52 1.82
N VAL A 238 -9.33 -12.10 2.17
CA VAL A 238 -9.04 -10.70 2.47
C VAL A 238 -9.38 -9.75 1.33
N ARG A 239 -9.37 -10.24 0.08
CA ARG A 239 -9.72 -9.44 -1.11
C ARG A 239 -11.19 -9.03 -1.10
N GLY A 240 -12.08 -9.87 -0.57
CA GLY A 240 -13.50 -9.53 -0.41
C GLY A 240 -13.75 -8.38 0.56
N ALA A 241 -12.89 -8.21 1.56
CA ALA A 241 -12.97 -7.08 2.50
C ALA A 241 -12.67 -5.71 1.84
N PHE A 242 -11.99 -5.69 0.70
CA PHE A 242 -11.64 -4.46 -0.01
C PHE A 242 -12.69 -4.05 -1.04
N GLN A 243 -13.67 -4.91 -1.30
CA GLN A 243 -14.74 -4.63 -2.27
C GLN A 243 -15.97 -4.09 -1.54
N PRO A 244 -16.44 -2.88 -1.85
CA PRO A 244 -17.76 -2.41 -1.45
C PRO A 244 -18.86 -3.16 -2.21
N PHE A 245 -20.06 -3.15 -1.71
CA PHE A 245 -21.27 -3.71 -2.35
C PHE A 245 -21.19 -5.22 -2.58
N THR A 246 -20.65 -5.94 -1.59
CA THR A 246 -20.61 -7.41 -1.59
C THR A 246 -21.87 -8.01 -0.98
N GLU A 247 -22.20 -9.23 -1.39
CA GLU A 247 -23.35 -9.99 -0.86
C GLU A 247 -23.20 -10.33 0.64
N TYR A 248 -21.98 -10.33 1.14
CA TYR A 248 -21.69 -10.70 2.52
C TYR A 248 -21.32 -9.48 3.37
N PRO A 249 -21.68 -9.49 4.66
CA PRO A 249 -21.24 -8.45 5.58
C PRO A 249 -19.73 -8.48 5.78
N LEU A 250 -19.15 -7.34 6.09
CA LEU A 250 -17.69 -7.18 6.31
C LEU A 250 -17.13 -8.16 7.36
N SER A 251 -17.96 -8.55 8.34
CA SER A 251 -17.60 -9.50 9.40
C SER A 251 -17.16 -10.88 8.87
N LYS A 252 -17.70 -11.32 7.73
CA LYS A 252 -17.27 -12.58 7.07
C LYS A 252 -15.78 -12.56 6.69
N TYR A 253 -15.23 -11.39 6.39
CA TYR A 253 -13.85 -11.22 5.94
C TYR A 253 -12.86 -10.95 7.07
N PHE A 254 -13.33 -10.77 8.32
CA PHE A 254 -12.46 -10.53 9.48
C PHE A 254 -11.38 -11.60 9.69
N PRO A 255 -11.65 -12.92 9.54
CA PRO A 255 -10.58 -13.92 9.69
C PRO A 255 -9.43 -13.70 8.71
N GLY A 256 -9.71 -13.39 7.44
CA GLY A 256 -8.69 -13.09 6.43
C GLY A 256 -7.91 -11.80 6.75
N LEU A 257 -8.62 -10.75 7.22
CA LEU A 257 -7.98 -9.49 7.66
C LEU A 257 -7.07 -9.70 8.86
N ILE A 258 -7.53 -10.42 9.88
CA ILE A 258 -6.74 -10.72 11.08
C ILE A 258 -5.50 -11.55 10.71
N LEU A 259 -5.66 -12.53 9.82
CA LEU A 259 -4.57 -13.38 9.39
C LEU A 259 -3.48 -12.59 8.67
N VAL A 260 -3.84 -11.72 7.69
CA VAL A 260 -2.85 -10.93 6.97
C VAL A 260 -2.11 -9.96 7.89
N LEU A 261 -2.82 -9.33 8.83
CA LEU A 261 -2.19 -8.45 9.82
C LEU A 261 -1.26 -9.24 10.75
N ALA A 262 -1.70 -10.41 11.25
CA ALA A 262 -0.90 -11.27 12.11
C ALA A 262 0.38 -11.74 11.41
N ILE A 263 0.30 -12.21 10.17
CA ILE A 263 1.46 -12.62 9.37
C ILE A 263 2.48 -11.48 9.27
N ASN A 264 2.03 -10.27 8.94
CA ASN A 264 2.94 -9.13 8.79
C ASN A 264 3.54 -8.67 10.12
N VAL A 265 2.76 -8.69 11.21
CA VAL A 265 3.29 -8.40 12.57
C VAL A 265 4.34 -9.44 12.97
N ILE A 266 4.09 -10.74 12.73
CA ILE A 266 5.05 -11.80 13.00
C ILE A 266 6.32 -11.60 12.16
N ALA A 267 6.21 -11.27 10.88
CA ALA A 267 7.35 -10.97 10.01
C ALA A 267 8.19 -9.79 10.54
N VAL A 268 7.53 -8.72 11.00
CA VAL A 268 8.19 -7.56 11.60
C VAL A 268 8.91 -7.94 12.91
N LEU A 269 8.24 -8.66 13.80
CA LEU A 269 8.84 -9.10 15.08
C LEU A 269 10.03 -10.02 14.84
N PHE A 270 9.89 -11.04 13.99
CA PHE A 270 10.97 -11.95 13.63
C PHE A 270 12.18 -11.19 13.09
N SER A 271 11.94 -10.29 12.15
CA SER A 271 13.01 -9.49 11.53
C SER A 271 13.67 -8.54 12.52
N PHE A 272 12.90 -7.95 13.44
CA PHE A 272 13.42 -7.12 14.53
C PHE A 272 14.40 -7.89 15.41
N PHE A 273 14.02 -9.09 15.88
CA PHE A 273 14.88 -9.93 16.69
C PHE A 273 16.14 -10.38 15.94
N LYS A 274 16.00 -10.73 14.65
CA LYS A 274 17.14 -11.13 13.82
C LYS A 274 18.14 -9.99 13.64
N VAL A 275 17.67 -8.81 13.23
CA VAL A 275 18.52 -7.64 12.94
C VAL A 275 19.17 -7.08 14.21
N THR A 276 18.44 -7.08 15.34
CA THR A 276 18.97 -6.48 16.59
C THR A 276 19.90 -7.38 17.38
N LYS A 277 19.59 -8.70 17.44
CA LYS A 277 20.34 -9.66 18.27
C LYS A 277 21.43 -10.43 17.51
N TYR A 278 21.16 -10.85 16.27
CA TYR A 278 22.04 -11.77 15.55
C TYR A 278 22.94 -11.10 14.50
N ASP A 279 22.58 -9.96 13.93
CA ASP A 279 23.48 -9.21 13.05
C ASP A 279 24.58 -8.56 13.92
N GLN A 280 25.67 -9.29 14.09
CA GLN A 280 26.92 -8.67 14.57
C GLN A 280 27.49 -7.85 13.42
N VAL A 281 27.54 -6.52 13.61
CA VAL A 281 28.23 -5.60 12.71
C VAL A 281 29.70 -5.63 13.01
#